data_b88bcce721bb388745db5b3f76e6896e
#
_entry.id   b88bcce721bb388745db5b3f76e6896e
#
_cell.length_a   1.000
_cell.length_b   1.000
_cell.length_c   1.000
_cell.angle_alpha   90.00
_cell.angle_beta   90.00
_cell.angle_gamma   90.00
#
_symmetry.space_group_name_H-M   'P 1'
#
loop_
_entity.id
_entity.type
_entity.pdbx_description
1 polymer ?
#
loop_
_entity_poly.entity_id
_entity_poly.type
_entity_poly.pdbx_seq_one_letter_code
_entity_poly.pdbx_strand_id
1 'polypeptide(L)'
;VGLFNPIQEELKRIQKGFKKAVDEEVKNERMKTELVTNVSHDLRTPLTAIITYTDLLKNEKDEEKRKEYISVLERKSLRLKVLIEDLFEISKAASKSVVMHFMKVDIVGLFKQVELENVEKIKAANLEFRTKIPEQKVVMWLDSEKTYRIFENLIVNITKYAMPHTRVYIDMTETEDGVHITMKNVSAAELNFNADEITDRFVRGDSARN
;
A
#
# COMPACT_ATOMS: atom_id res chain seq x y z
N VAL A 1 -32.56 -40.06 -23.42
CA VAL A 1 -31.95 -38.73 -23.68
C VAL A 1 -31.63 -37.98 -22.36
N GLY A 2 -32.04 -38.49 -21.18
CA GLY A 2 -31.91 -37.78 -19.89
C GLY A 2 -30.65 -38.04 -19.07
N LEU A 3 -29.83 -39.02 -19.38
CA LEU A 3 -28.66 -39.44 -18.56
C LEU A 3 -27.35 -38.72 -18.87
N PHE A 4 -27.25 -38.00 -19.98
CA PHE A 4 -26.06 -37.30 -20.40
C PHE A 4 -25.96 -35.87 -19.88
N ASN A 5 -27.06 -35.20 -19.52
CA ASN A 5 -27.08 -33.83 -19.01
C ASN A 5 -26.29 -33.66 -17.70
N PRO A 6 -26.44 -34.46 -16.64
CA PRO A 6 -25.70 -34.23 -15.40
C PRO A 6 -24.18 -34.44 -15.57
N ILE A 7 -23.75 -35.38 -16.43
CA ILE A 7 -22.33 -35.59 -16.71
C ILE A 7 -21.72 -34.40 -17.48
N GLN A 8 -22.46 -33.81 -18.42
CA GLN A 8 -22.02 -32.62 -19.14
C GLN A 8 -21.92 -31.38 -18.26
N GLU A 9 -22.85 -31.23 -17.33
CA GLU A 9 -22.81 -30.12 -16.34
C GLU A 9 -21.63 -30.28 -15.39
N GLU A 10 -21.37 -31.48 -14.91
CA GLU A 10 -20.23 -31.77 -14.04
C GLU A 10 -18.90 -31.56 -14.78
N LEU A 11 -18.77 -31.98 -16.04
CA LEU A 11 -17.60 -31.72 -16.88
C LEU A 11 -17.37 -30.23 -17.10
N LYS A 12 -18.43 -29.43 -17.36
CA LYS A 12 -18.34 -27.98 -17.47
C LYS A 12 -17.89 -27.33 -16.17
N ARG A 13 -18.38 -27.82 -15.03
CA ARG A 13 -18.01 -27.34 -13.71
C ARG A 13 -16.53 -27.63 -13.41
N ILE A 14 -16.05 -28.82 -13.72
CA ILE A 14 -14.65 -29.22 -13.61
C ILE A 14 -13.77 -28.33 -14.52
N GLN A 15 -14.16 -28.18 -15.80
CA GLN A 15 -13.42 -27.31 -16.72
C GLN A 15 -13.34 -25.87 -16.26
N LYS A 16 -14.44 -25.31 -15.73
CA LYS A 16 -14.48 -23.96 -15.19
C LYS A 16 -13.59 -23.83 -13.94
N GLY A 17 -13.63 -24.84 -13.05
CA GLY A 17 -12.76 -24.88 -11.86
C GLY A 17 -11.28 -24.98 -12.24
N PHE A 18 -10.95 -25.88 -13.19
CA PHE A 18 -9.59 -26.03 -13.68
C PHE A 18 -9.06 -24.76 -14.36
N LYS A 19 -9.87 -24.15 -15.23
CA LYS A 19 -9.50 -22.90 -15.89
C LYS A 19 -9.24 -21.81 -14.86
N LYS A 20 -10.11 -21.65 -13.85
CA LYS A 20 -9.92 -20.68 -12.76
C LYS A 20 -8.63 -20.94 -11.99
N ALA A 21 -8.32 -22.19 -11.67
CA ALA A 21 -7.08 -22.54 -10.96
C ALA A 21 -5.82 -22.23 -11.80
N VAL A 22 -5.85 -22.51 -13.11
CA VAL A 22 -4.76 -22.17 -14.03
C VAL A 22 -4.61 -20.67 -14.17
N ASP A 23 -5.70 -19.92 -14.34
CA ASP A 23 -5.66 -18.46 -14.44
C ASP A 23 -5.11 -17.83 -13.15
N GLU A 24 -5.47 -18.34 -11.97
CA GLU A 24 -4.93 -17.91 -10.67
C GLU A 24 -3.43 -18.22 -10.56
N GLU A 25 -2.97 -19.38 -11.00
CA GLU A 25 -1.55 -19.74 -10.95
C GLU A 25 -0.72 -18.89 -11.91
N VAL A 26 -1.21 -18.67 -13.15
CA VAL A 26 -0.56 -17.77 -14.11
C VAL A 26 -0.48 -16.35 -13.57
N LYS A 27 -1.55 -15.87 -12.90
CA LYS A 27 -1.58 -14.54 -12.25
C LYS A 27 -0.54 -14.49 -11.13
N ASN A 28 -0.42 -15.53 -10.31
CA ASN A 28 0.56 -15.60 -9.23
C ASN A 28 2.01 -15.58 -9.74
N GLU A 29 2.32 -16.34 -10.81
CA GLU A 29 3.66 -16.35 -11.41
C GLU A 29 4.03 -15.00 -12.07
N ARG A 30 3.09 -14.36 -12.75
CA ARG A 30 3.29 -12.99 -13.25
C ARG A 30 3.56 -12.01 -12.11
N MET A 31 2.77 -12.06 -11.06
CA MET A 31 2.95 -11.21 -9.87
C MET A 31 4.33 -11.41 -9.23
N LYS A 32 4.84 -12.65 -9.13
CA LYS A 32 6.20 -12.91 -8.62
C LYS A 32 7.27 -12.26 -9.49
N THR A 33 7.14 -12.38 -10.82
CA THR A 33 8.09 -11.81 -11.77
C THR A 33 8.09 -10.28 -11.73
N GLU A 34 6.91 -9.66 -11.73
CA GLU A 34 6.75 -8.21 -11.62
C GLU A 34 7.27 -7.69 -10.27
N LEU A 35 7.01 -8.42 -9.17
CA LEU A 35 7.56 -8.11 -7.85
C LEU A 35 9.08 -8.03 -7.89
N VAL A 36 9.73 -9.07 -8.40
CA VAL A 36 11.20 -9.14 -8.46
C VAL A 36 11.75 -8.00 -9.31
N THR A 37 11.14 -7.72 -10.45
CA THR A 37 11.58 -6.67 -11.37
C THR A 37 11.40 -5.27 -10.77
N ASN A 38 10.21 -4.95 -10.28
CA ASN A 38 9.88 -3.63 -9.74
C ASN A 38 10.64 -3.35 -8.44
N VAL A 39 10.72 -4.33 -7.54
CA VAL A 39 11.49 -4.21 -6.30
C VAL A 39 12.97 -4.04 -6.60
N SER A 40 13.53 -4.79 -7.53
CA SER A 40 14.93 -4.66 -7.92
C SER A 40 15.25 -3.26 -8.44
N HIS A 41 14.37 -2.67 -9.25
CA HIS A 41 14.51 -1.31 -9.72
C HIS A 41 14.41 -0.29 -8.58
N ASP A 42 13.42 -0.44 -7.73
CA ASP A 42 13.17 0.48 -6.61
C ASP A 42 14.26 0.43 -5.53
N LEU A 43 14.91 -0.71 -5.34
CA LEU A 43 16.08 -0.87 -4.46
C LEU A 43 17.35 -0.30 -5.10
N ARG A 44 17.55 -0.46 -6.41
CA ARG A 44 18.73 -0.01 -7.13
C ARG A 44 18.89 1.52 -7.05
N THR A 45 17.80 2.26 -7.20
CA THR A 45 17.82 3.73 -7.21
C THR A 45 18.40 4.34 -5.93
N PRO A 46 17.89 4.05 -4.71
CA PRO A 46 18.49 4.57 -3.48
C PRO A 46 19.87 4.01 -3.22
N LEU A 47 20.15 2.75 -3.57
CA LEU A 47 21.46 2.14 -3.40
C LEU A 47 22.53 2.82 -4.27
N THR A 48 22.23 3.10 -5.54
CA THR A 48 23.14 3.84 -6.42
C THR A 48 23.43 5.23 -5.87
N ALA A 49 22.39 5.93 -5.38
CA ALA A 49 22.61 7.23 -4.75
C ALA A 49 23.50 7.14 -3.52
N ILE A 50 23.30 6.13 -2.65
CA ILE A 50 24.16 5.92 -1.47
C ILE A 50 25.62 5.72 -1.90
N ILE A 51 25.89 4.88 -2.89
CA ILE A 51 27.26 4.64 -3.40
C ILE A 51 27.85 5.95 -3.93
N THR A 52 27.12 6.67 -4.79
CA THR A 52 27.57 7.93 -5.39
C THR A 52 27.91 8.98 -4.33
N TYR A 53 27.00 9.24 -3.39
CA TYR A 53 27.23 10.25 -2.36
C TYR A 53 28.32 9.85 -1.35
N THR A 54 28.52 8.54 -1.13
CA THR A 54 29.66 8.03 -0.34
C THR A 54 30.99 8.33 -1.04
N ASP A 55 31.06 8.15 -2.36
CA ASP A 55 32.28 8.45 -3.11
C ASP A 55 32.55 9.96 -3.20
N LEU A 56 31.52 10.77 -3.40
CA LEU A 56 31.64 12.23 -3.34
C LEU A 56 32.12 12.71 -1.97
N LEU A 57 31.61 12.13 -0.89
CA LEU A 57 31.97 12.50 0.49
C LEU A 57 33.42 12.25 0.80
N LYS A 58 34.06 11.20 0.22
CA LYS A 58 35.47 10.86 0.44
C LYS A 58 36.43 11.99 0.04
N ASN A 59 36.09 12.72 -1.02
CA ASN A 59 36.96 13.73 -1.62
C ASN A 59 36.49 15.16 -1.37
N GLU A 60 35.32 15.36 -0.77
CA GLU A 60 34.79 16.68 -0.50
C GLU A 60 35.48 17.33 0.70
N LYS A 61 35.95 18.56 0.52
CA LYS A 61 36.61 19.38 1.56
C LYS A 61 35.72 20.46 2.13
N ASP A 62 34.67 20.82 1.42
CA ASP A 62 33.69 21.82 1.84
C ASP A 62 32.76 21.20 2.90
N GLU A 63 32.76 21.76 4.09
CA GLU A 63 32.01 21.25 5.24
C GLU A 63 30.47 21.34 5.03
N GLU A 64 29.99 22.36 4.34
CA GLU A 64 28.54 22.49 4.06
C GLU A 64 28.09 21.43 3.04
N LYS A 65 28.87 21.18 2.00
CA LYS A 65 28.58 20.09 1.06
C LYS A 65 28.67 18.73 1.71
N ARG A 66 29.60 18.52 2.62
CA ARG A 66 29.70 17.28 3.40
C ARG A 66 28.42 17.02 4.21
N LYS A 67 27.92 18.02 4.88
CA LYS A 67 26.63 17.93 5.61
C LYS A 67 25.47 17.61 4.68
N GLU A 68 25.43 18.26 3.51
CA GLU A 68 24.41 17.99 2.50
C GLU A 68 24.47 16.51 2.05
N TYR A 69 25.66 15.99 1.72
CA TYR A 69 25.83 14.61 1.28
C TYR A 69 25.42 13.60 2.38
N ILE A 70 25.78 13.88 3.63
CA ILE A 70 25.36 13.06 4.78
C ILE A 70 23.82 13.04 4.90
N SER A 71 23.15 14.18 4.77
CA SER A 71 21.70 14.26 4.81
C SER A 71 21.04 13.45 3.67
N VAL A 72 21.63 13.49 2.46
CA VAL A 72 21.15 12.66 1.34
C VAL A 72 21.35 11.18 1.63
N LEU A 73 22.51 10.79 2.17
CA LEU A 73 22.80 9.40 2.54
C LEU A 73 21.80 8.88 3.58
N GLU A 74 21.54 9.65 4.62
CA GLU A 74 20.57 9.30 5.65
C GLU A 74 19.19 9.08 5.06
N ARG A 75 18.67 10.05 4.29
CA ARG A 75 17.34 9.95 3.65
C ARG A 75 17.24 8.75 2.72
N LYS A 76 18.28 8.46 1.91
CA LYS A 76 18.27 7.31 0.98
C LYS A 76 18.37 5.98 1.71
N SER A 77 19.13 5.92 2.81
CA SER A 77 19.25 4.73 3.66
C SER A 77 17.92 4.42 4.37
N LEU A 78 17.26 5.43 4.93
CA LEU A 78 15.92 5.28 5.52
C LEU A 78 14.88 4.81 4.47
N ARG A 79 14.95 5.36 3.26
CA ARG A 79 14.09 4.91 2.16
C ARG A 79 14.33 3.46 1.79
N LEU A 80 15.59 3.03 1.72
CA LEU A 80 15.97 1.64 1.42
C LEU A 80 15.47 0.69 2.52
N LYS A 81 15.59 1.08 3.79
CA LYS A 81 15.06 0.32 4.92
C LYS A 81 13.56 0.07 4.76
N VAL A 82 12.77 1.12 4.50
CA VAL A 82 11.31 0.99 4.31
C VAL A 82 10.97 0.05 3.14
N LEU A 83 11.69 0.15 2.02
CA LEU A 83 11.47 -0.74 0.86
C LEU A 83 11.75 -2.21 1.20
N ILE A 84 12.77 -2.49 1.99
CA ILE A 84 13.08 -3.84 2.45
C ILE A 84 11.99 -4.36 3.39
N GLU A 85 11.53 -3.55 4.35
CA GLU A 85 10.45 -3.91 5.26
C GLU A 85 9.16 -4.22 4.50
N ASP A 86 8.79 -3.38 3.51
CA ASP A 86 7.64 -3.60 2.64
C ASP A 86 7.77 -4.91 1.84
N LEU A 87 8.95 -5.22 1.31
CA LEU A 87 9.22 -6.48 0.61
C LEU A 87 9.02 -7.70 1.51
N PHE A 88 9.52 -7.64 2.75
CA PHE A 88 9.31 -8.72 3.72
C PHE A 88 7.82 -8.93 4.04
N GLU A 89 7.05 -7.87 4.22
CA GLU A 89 5.61 -7.98 4.47
C GLU A 89 4.86 -8.59 3.27
N ILE A 90 5.20 -8.17 2.05
CA ILE A 90 4.63 -8.76 0.83
C ILE A 90 4.99 -10.24 0.72
N SER A 91 6.24 -10.59 0.97
CA SER A 91 6.71 -11.99 0.94
C SER A 91 5.96 -12.86 1.96
N LYS A 92 5.79 -12.38 3.20
CA LYS A 92 4.98 -13.08 4.22
C LYS A 92 3.52 -13.24 3.79
N ALA A 93 2.93 -12.19 3.22
CA ALA A 93 1.55 -12.25 2.74
C ALA A 93 1.39 -13.22 1.57
N ALA A 94 2.37 -13.29 0.65
CA ALA A 94 2.37 -14.20 -0.48
C ALA A 94 2.50 -15.68 -0.05
N SER A 95 3.30 -15.95 0.97
CA SER A 95 3.49 -17.30 1.55
C SER A 95 2.38 -17.74 2.48
N LYS A 96 1.31 -16.94 2.66
CA LYS A 96 0.22 -17.17 3.63
C LYS A 96 0.73 -17.41 5.07
N SER A 97 1.93 -16.94 5.39
CA SER A 97 2.57 -17.09 6.69
C SER A 97 2.37 -15.89 7.63
N VAL A 98 1.42 -15.02 7.31
CA VAL A 98 1.08 -13.89 8.19
C VAL A 98 0.40 -14.43 9.44
N VAL A 99 1.06 -14.28 10.57
CA VAL A 99 0.44 -14.51 11.88
C VAL A 99 -0.31 -13.26 12.28
N MET A 100 -1.61 -13.40 12.55
CA MET A 100 -2.47 -12.31 13.00
C MET A 100 -2.60 -12.35 14.52
N HIS A 101 -2.37 -11.21 15.18
CA HIS A 101 -2.51 -11.05 16.63
C HIS A 101 -3.81 -10.30 16.94
N PHE A 102 -4.91 -11.03 16.94
CA PHE A 102 -6.23 -10.45 17.23
C PHE A 102 -6.36 -10.05 18.68
N MET A 103 -6.81 -8.81 18.90
CA MET A 103 -7.11 -8.25 20.21
C MET A 103 -8.28 -7.26 20.13
N LYS A 104 -8.84 -6.89 21.26
CA LYS A 104 -9.88 -5.85 21.31
C LYS A 104 -9.23 -4.49 21.09
N VAL A 105 -9.60 -3.81 20.03
CA VAL A 105 -9.05 -2.50 19.64
C VAL A 105 -10.18 -1.52 19.37
N ASP A 106 -10.06 -0.32 19.90
CA ASP A 106 -10.90 0.82 19.53
C ASP A 106 -10.44 1.35 18.16
N ILE A 107 -11.17 0.99 17.10
CA ILE A 107 -10.81 1.35 15.72
C ILE A 107 -10.92 2.86 15.48
N VAL A 108 -11.82 3.56 16.18
CA VAL A 108 -11.97 5.01 16.10
C VAL A 108 -10.75 5.71 16.71
N GLY A 109 -10.34 5.24 17.91
CA GLY A 109 -9.14 5.75 18.57
C GLY A 109 -7.88 5.50 17.74
N LEU A 110 -7.74 4.30 17.17
CA LEU A 110 -6.62 3.93 16.31
C LEU A 110 -6.55 4.82 15.05
N PHE A 111 -7.68 5.06 14.40
CA PHE A 111 -7.71 5.95 13.23
C PHE A 111 -7.32 7.39 13.58
N LYS A 112 -7.85 7.95 14.68
CA LYS A 112 -7.50 9.29 15.16
C LYS A 112 -6.01 9.43 15.46
N GLN A 113 -5.41 8.39 16.04
CA GLN A 113 -3.97 8.34 16.29
C GLN A 113 -3.18 8.44 15.00
N VAL A 114 -3.51 7.62 13.98
CA VAL A 114 -2.82 7.63 12.68
C VAL A 114 -2.98 8.98 11.98
N GLU A 115 -4.16 9.58 12.01
CA GLU A 115 -4.42 10.90 11.44
C GLU A 115 -3.55 11.98 12.12
N LEU A 116 -3.49 11.97 13.45
CA LEU A 116 -2.68 12.90 14.23
C LEU A 116 -1.18 12.77 13.94
N GLU A 117 -0.66 11.56 13.86
CA GLU A 117 0.75 11.30 13.58
C GLU A 117 1.16 11.71 12.15
N ASN A 118 0.20 11.78 11.23
CA ASN A 118 0.43 12.22 9.85
C ASN A 118 0.01 13.69 9.57
N VAL A 119 -0.37 14.46 10.59
CA VAL A 119 -0.89 15.83 10.42
C VAL A 119 0.07 16.76 9.65
N GLU A 120 1.37 16.65 9.88
CA GLU A 120 2.36 17.47 9.18
C GLU A 120 2.48 17.09 7.69
N LYS A 121 2.35 15.81 7.35
CA LYS A 121 2.33 15.36 5.95
C LYS A 121 1.05 15.83 5.24
N ILE A 122 -0.09 15.81 5.93
CA ILE A 122 -1.38 16.28 5.41
C ILE A 122 -1.31 17.79 5.13
N LYS A 123 -0.78 18.57 6.07
CA LYS A 123 -0.57 20.02 5.89
C LYS A 123 0.40 20.33 4.75
N ALA A 124 1.52 19.64 4.69
CA ALA A 124 2.51 19.80 3.62
C ALA A 124 1.95 19.50 2.23
N ALA A 125 0.99 18.56 2.12
CA ALA A 125 0.26 18.26 0.89
C ALA A 125 -0.84 19.28 0.55
N ASN A 126 -1.08 20.30 1.39
CA ASN A 126 -2.15 21.28 1.26
C ASN A 126 -3.54 20.62 1.11
N LEU A 127 -3.84 19.61 1.90
CA LEU A 127 -5.11 18.89 1.90
C LEU A 127 -5.95 19.25 3.11
N GLU A 128 -7.27 19.35 2.91
CA GLU A 128 -8.23 19.56 3.98
C GLU A 128 -8.99 18.26 4.26
N PHE A 129 -8.71 17.61 5.39
CA PHE A 129 -9.42 16.40 5.81
C PHE A 129 -10.76 16.77 6.44
N ARG A 130 -11.81 16.12 5.96
CA ARG A 130 -13.19 16.20 6.45
C ARG A 130 -13.60 14.82 6.95
N THR A 131 -13.45 14.60 8.24
CA THR A 131 -13.72 13.33 8.90
C THR A 131 -15.11 13.31 9.50
N LYS A 132 -15.89 12.26 9.18
CA LYS A 132 -17.16 11.93 9.79
C LYS A 132 -17.02 10.53 10.39
N ILE A 133 -16.69 10.48 11.67
CA ILE A 133 -16.41 9.23 12.40
C ILE A 133 -17.26 9.20 13.68
N PRO A 134 -17.57 8.02 14.23
CA PRO A 134 -18.30 7.90 15.49
C PRO A 134 -17.64 8.70 16.62
N GLU A 135 -18.45 9.34 17.45
CA GLU A 135 -17.94 10.02 18.67
C GLU A 135 -17.54 9.03 19.75
N GLN A 136 -18.25 7.90 19.82
CA GLN A 136 -18.01 6.84 20.78
C GLN A 136 -16.95 5.86 20.27
N LYS A 137 -16.36 5.12 21.22
CA LYS A 137 -15.44 4.02 20.91
C LYS A 137 -16.17 2.89 20.20
N VAL A 138 -15.60 2.40 19.13
CA VAL A 138 -16.05 1.18 18.45
C VAL A 138 -14.98 0.12 18.61
N VAL A 139 -15.27 -0.88 19.45
CA VAL A 139 -14.31 -1.93 19.82
C VAL A 139 -14.52 -3.16 18.94
N MET A 140 -13.48 -3.56 18.23
CA MET A 140 -13.47 -4.72 17.34
C MET A 140 -12.32 -5.67 17.67
N TRP A 141 -12.48 -6.95 17.28
CA TRP A 141 -11.41 -7.92 17.28
C TRP A 141 -10.59 -7.77 16.00
N LEU A 142 -9.39 -7.18 16.10
CA LEU A 142 -8.49 -6.98 14.96
C LEU A 142 -7.03 -6.93 15.42
N ASP A 143 -6.12 -7.04 14.47
CA ASP A 143 -4.69 -6.84 14.71
C ASP A 143 -4.40 -5.34 14.64
N SER A 144 -4.06 -4.74 15.77
CA SER A 144 -3.85 -3.29 15.89
C SER A 144 -2.71 -2.79 15.02
N GLU A 145 -1.61 -3.55 14.94
CA GLU A 145 -0.40 -3.19 14.19
C GLU A 145 -0.66 -3.21 12.67
N LYS A 146 -1.34 -4.26 12.21
CA LYS A 146 -1.72 -4.39 10.78
C LYS A 146 -2.77 -3.36 10.39
N THR A 147 -3.75 -3.09 11.25
CA THR A 147 -4.79 -2.09 10.99
C THR A 147 -4.21 -0.68 10.99
N TYR A 148 -3.32 -0.36 11.94
CA TYR A 148 -2.57 0.89 11.95
C TYR A 148 -1.84 1.10 10.62
N ARG A 149 -1.10 0.09 10.16
CA ARG A 149 -0.34 0.15 8.90
C ARG A 149 -1.24 0.33 7.67
N ILE A 150 -2.45 -0.27 7.66
CA ILE A 150 -3.43 -0.03 6.59
C ILE A 150 -3.83 1.44 6.55
N PHE A 151 -4.21 2.02 7.69
CA PHE A 151 -4.59 3.43 7.76
C PHE A 151 -3.44 4.37 7.38
N GLU A 152 -2.26 4.12 7.89
CA GLU A 152 -1.07 4.90 7.57
C GLU A 152 -0.77 4.87 6.06
N ASN A 153 -0.79 3.69 5.43
CA ASN A 153 -0.56 3.53 4.00
C ASN A 153 -1.61 4.29 3.18
N LEU A 154 -2.88 4.24 3.56
CA LEU A 154 -3.96 4.97 2.88
C LEU A 154 -3.78 6.48 3.02
N ILE A 155 -3.51 7.00 4.21
CA ILE A 155 -3.27 8.43 4.44
C ILE A 155 -2.04 8.90 3.67
N VAL A 156 -0.93 8.16 3.73
CA VAL A 156 0.30 8.50 2.99
C VAL A 156 0.08 8.46 1.48
N ASN A 157 -0.71 7.52 0.96
CA ASN A 157 -1.09 7.51 -0.46
C ASN A 157 -1.91 8.74 -0.83
N ILE A 158 -2.89 9.11 -0.03
CA ILE A 158 -3.68 10.32 -0.22
C ILE A 158 -2.77 11.56 -0.26
N THR A 159 -1.83 11.71 0.69
CA THR A 159 -0.92 12.87 0.71
C THR A 159 0.02 12.94 -0.49
N LYS A 160 0.31 11.80 -1.14
CA LYS A 160 1.18 11.75 -2.33
C LYS A 160 0.46 11.98 -3.65
N TYR A 161 -0.79 11.51 -3.75
CA TYR A 161 -1.47 11.41 -5.04
C TYR A 161 -2.73 12.28 -5.14
N ALA A 162 -3.23 12.85 -4.04
CA ALA A 162 -4.33 13.77 -4.11
C ALA A 162 -3.90 15.12 -4.69
N MET A 163 -4.84 15.77 -5.39
CA MET A 163 -4.66 17.11 -5.90
C MET A 163 -4.54 18.10 -4.74
N PRO A 164 -3.46 18.92 -4.66
CA PRO A 164 -3.31 19.93 -3.63
C PRO A 164 -4.49 20.91 -3.59
N HIS A 165 -4.76 21.49 -2.45
CA HIS A 165 -5.86 22.43 -2.20
C HIS A 165 -7.26 21.82 -2.41
N THR A 166 -7.38 20.50 -2.28
CA THR A 166 -8.67 19.81 -2.32
C THR A 166 -9.04 19.20 -0.97
N ARG A 167 -10.29 18.73 -0.88
CA ARG A 167 -10.82 18.07 0.31
C ARG A 167 -10.68 16.57 0.20
N VAL A 168 -10.35 15.95 1.32
CA VAL A 168 -10.39 14.51 1.51
C VAL A 168 -11.54 14.19 2.46
N TYR A 169 -12.47 13.36 2.03
CA TYR A 169 -13.60 12.95 2.86
C TYR A 169 -13.35 11.55 3.41
N ILE A 170 -13.47 11.42 4.71
CA ILE A 170 -13.30 10.16 5.43
C ILE A 170 -14.56 9.92 6.25
N ASP A 171 -15.29 8.87 5.89
CA ASP A 171 -16.52 8.46 6.57
C ASP A 171 -16.27 7.10 7.23
N MET A 172 -16.58 6.98 8.51
CA MET A 172 -16.56 5.72 9.25
C MET A 172 -17.95 5.48 9.85
N THR A 173 -18.55 4.35 9.51
CA THR A 173 -19.91 3.99 9.94
C THR A 173 -19.91 2.58 10.52
N GLU A 174 -20.45 2.43 11.72
CA GLU A 174 -20.69 1.13 12.33
C GLU A 174 -21.89 0.46 11.64
N THR A 175 -21.77 -0.84 11.35
CA THR A 175 -22.79 -1.69 10.75
C THR A 175 -23.02 -2.93 11.60
N GLU A 176 -24.03 -3.73 11.30
CA GLU A 176 -24.31 -4.98 12.03
C GLU A 176 -23.14 -5.96 11.99
N ASP A 177 -22.40 -6.00 10.87
CA ASP A 177 -21.30 -6.95 10.63
C ASP A 177 -19.90 -6.35 10.90
N GLY A 178 -19.80 -5.06 11.25
CA GLY A 178 -18.51 -4.42 11.48
C GLY A 178 -18.47 -2.91 11.29
N VAL A 179 -17.39 -2.40 10.75
CA VAL A 179 -17.20 -0.97 10.46
C VAL A 179 -16.89 -0.77 9.00
N HIS A 180 -17.66 0.08 8.36
CA HIS A 180 -17.43 0.52 6.99
C HIS A 180 -16.67 1.83 6.98
N ILE A 181 -15.52 1.86 6.28
CA ILE A 181 -14.66 3.04 6.19
C ILE A 181 -14.52 3.42 4.72
N THR A 182 -14.86 4.67 4.40
CA THR A 182 -14.72 5.21 3.06
C THR A 182 -13.76 6.39 3.08
N MET A 183 -12.78 6.40 2.18
CA MET A 183 -11.86 7.52 1.98
C MET A 183 -11.96 7.99 0.53
N LYS A 184 -12.27 9.28 0.33
CA LYS A 184 -12.46 9.88 -0.99
C LYS A 184 -11.57 11.09 -1.15
N ASN A 185 -10.78 11.13 -2.22
CA ASN A 185 -9.94 12.26 -2.60
C ASN A 185 -10.00 12.50 -4.11
N VAL A 186 -9.63 13.69 -4.54
CA VAL A 186 -9.44 14.01 -5.95
C VAL A 186 -8.01 13.65 -6.32
N SER A 187 -7.82 12.84 -7.35
CA SER A 187 -6.48 12.48 -7.83
C SER A 187 -5.82 13.64 -8.58
N ALA A 188 -4.53 13.85 -8.37
CA ALA A 188 -3.73 14.83 -9.13
C ALA A 188 -3.46 14.41 -10.58
N ALA A 189 -3.56 13.10 -10.87
CA ALA A 189 -3.38 12.53 -12.20
C ALA A 189 -4.66 11.82 -12.66
N GLU A 190 -4.85 11.71 -13.97
CA GLU A 190 -5.92 10.88 -14.52
C GLU A 190 -5.70 9.41 -14.18
N LEU A 191 -6.76 8.75 -13.74
CA LEU A 191 -6.73 7.34 -13.39
C LEU A 191 -7.15 6.53 -14.62
N ASN A 192 -6.17 6.05 -15.38
CA ASN A 192 -6.38 5.29 -16.62
C ASN A 192 -6.35 3.76 -16.38
N PHE A 193 -6.90 3.30 -15.27
CA PHE A 193 -6.99 1.88 -14.93
C PHE A 193 -8.38 1.53 -14.41
N ASN A 194 -8.78 0.26 -14.57
CA ASN A 194 -10.03 -0.23 -14.04
C ASN A 194 -10.00 -0.34 -12.51
N ALA A 195 -11.12 -0.05 -11.85
CA ALA A 195 -11.22 -0.09 -10.39
C ALA A 195 -10.80 -1.47 -9.81
N ASP A 196 -11.06 -2.55 -10.53
CA ASP A 196 -10.70 -3.91 -10.13
C ASP A 196 -9.18 -4.17 -10.14
N GLU A 197 -8.42 -3.38 -10.91
CA GLU A 197 -6.96 -3.51 -11.01
C GLU A 197 -6.24 -2.85 -9.83
N ILE A 198 -6.87 -1.88 -9.14
CA ILE A 198 -6.24 -1.15 -8.00
C ILE A 198 -5.92 -2.08 -6.84
N THR A 199 -6.74 -3.10 -6.63
CA THR A 199 -6.55 -4.09 -5.56
C THR A 199 -5.54 -5.17 -5.94
N ASP A 200 -5.16 -5.24 -7.22
CA ASP A 200 -4.10 -6.12 -7.66
C ASP A 200 -2.75 -5.59 -7.16
N ARG A 201 -1.92 -6.51 -6.67
CA ARG A 201 -0.60 -6.16 -6.15
C ARG A 201 0.25 -5.56 -7.26
N PHE A 202 0.97 -4.46 -6.96
CA PHE A 202 1.93 -3.81 -7.87
C PHE A 202 1.35 -3.00 -9.04
N VAL A 203 0.05 -2.82 -9.13
CA VAL A 203 -0.53 -1.87 -10.07
C VAL A 203 -0.16 -0.45 -9.62
N ARG A 204 0.55 0.27 -10.47
CA ARG A 204 0.89 1.68 -10.30
C ARG A 204 0.14 2.48 -11.34
N GLY A 205 -0.61 3.48 -10.89
CA GLY A 205 -1.26 4.44 -11.78
C GLY A 205 -0.29 5.37 -12.52
N ASP A 206 1.00 5.32 -12.20
CA ASP A 206 2.06 6.12 -12.82
C ASP A 206 2.73 5.36 -13.97
N SER A 207 2.14 5.44 -15.16
CA SER A 207 2.86 5.22 -16.42
C SER A 207 3.77 6.41 -16.79
N ALA A 208 3.90 7.42 -15.95
CA ALA A 208 4.64 8.66 -16.17
C ALA A 208 5.83 8.79 -15.20
N ARG A 209 6.80 7.86 -15.31
CA ARG A 209 8.19 8.13 -14.89
C ARG A 209 9.12 7.35 -15.81
N ASN A 210 9.33 7.92 -16.98
CA ASN A 210 10.59 7.81 -17.69
C ASN A 210 11.52 8.90 -17.17
#